data_5b96fd1febf0e6e19a2bf7e3d776177d
#
_entry.id   5b96fd1febf0e6e19a2bf7e3d776177d
#
_cell.length_a   1.000
_cell.length_b   1.000
_cell.length_c   1.000
_cell.angle_alpha   90.00
_cell.angle_beta   90.00
_cell.angle_gamma   90.00
#
_symmetry.space_group_name_H-M   'P 1'
#
loop_
_entity.id
_entity.type
_entity.pdbx_description
1 polymer ?
#
loop_
_entity_poly.entity_id
_entity_poly.type
_entity_poly.pdbx_seq_one_letter_code
_entity_poly.pdbx_strand_id
1 'polypeptide(L)'
;TWDSRARLLDGLLENLLEFRSFRFIRLKAFVRPDMLVGPEIGRFPDASKVLTGAIDLSWPRAQLFGLLWQYLLNAPTAEGQPGFRELCKQVFHQRLGLHEGVWHGSDEMNTDEETQRSIFEVLAGEFMGSNRLRGYPYTWLPNHLADAYGQVSPRSFLAALREAAEDTDR
;
A
#
# COMPACT_ATOMS: atom_id res chain seq x y z
N THR A 1 -9.94 24.93 -14.24
CA THR A 1 -8.56 25.43 -14.33
C THR A 1 -7.78 25.07 -13.07
N TRP A 2 -6.43 25.09 -13.13
CA TRP A 2 -5.57 24.83 -11.96
C TRP A 2 -5.81 25.85 -10.84
N ASP A 3 -6.00 27.13 -11.17
CA ASP A 3 -6.30 28.19 -10.20
C ASP A 3 -7.59 27.96 -9.43
N SER A 4 -8.60 27.37 -10.05
CA SER A 4 -9.85 27.04 -9.36
C SER A 4 -9.65 25.89 -8.36
N ARG A 5 -8.80 24.93 -8.67
CA ARG A 5 -8.47 23.81 -7.77
C ARG A 5 -7.65 24.29 -6.59
N ALA A 6 -6.65 25.15 -6.82
CA ALA A 6 -5.84 25.73 -5.76
C ALA A 6 -6.70 26.54 -4.76
N ARG A 7 -7.60 27.38 -5.27
CA ARG A 7 -8.54 28.14 -4.41
C ARG A 7 -9.48 27.26 -3.60
N LEU A 8 -10.00 26.19 -4.19
CA LEU A 8 -10.85 25.22 -3.47
C LEU A 8 -10.06 24.50 -2.37
N LEU A 9 -8.81 24.16 -2.65
CA LEU A 9 -7.94 23.51 -1.68
C LEU A 9 -7.56 24.45 -0.53
N ASP A 10 -7.19 25.69 -0.83
CA ASP A 10 -6.91 26.69 0.20
C ASP A 10 -8.14 26.91 1.09
N GLY A 11 -9.34 27.08 0.52
CA GLY A 11 -10.56 27.17 1.29
C GLY A 11 -10.86 25.93 2.15
N LEU A 12 -10.53 24.73 1.67
CA LEU A 12 -10.62 23.50 2.47
C LEU A 12 -9.65 23.52 3.65
N LEU A 13 -8.39 23.90 3.41
CA LEU A 13 -7.35 23.97 4.45
C LEU A 13 -7.65 25.06 5.48
N GLU A 14 -8.18 26.22 5.07
CA GLU A 14 -8.66 27.29 5.97
C GLU A 14 -9.79 26.77 6.88
N ASN A 15 -10.78 26.08 6.32
CA ASN A 15 -11.84 25.44 7.11
C ASN A 15 -11.26 24.41 8.11
N LEU A 16 -10.30 23.59 7.69
CA LEU A 16 -9.64 22.66 8.60
C LEU A 16 -8.97 23.37 9.76
N LEU A 17 -8.33 24.52 9.50
CA LEU A 17 -7.71 25.35 10.54
C LEU A 17 -8.75 25.94 11.51
N GLU A 18 -9.83 26.49 10.99
CA GLU A 18 -10.91 27.08 11.78
C GLU A 18 -11.56 26.04 12.70
N PHE A 19 -11.89 24.87 12.16
CA PHE A 19 -12.51 23.79 12.93
C PHE A 19 -11.61 23.18 14.02
N ARG A 20 -10.30 23.42 14.01
CA ARG A 20 -9.41 23.00 15.10
C ARG A 20 -9.76 23.66 16.44
N SER A 21 -10.39 24.85 16.43
CA SER A 21 -10.83 25.54 17.62
C SER A 21 -12.00 24.86 18.34
N PHE A 22 -12.75 24.02 17.64
CA PHE A 22 -13.92 23.35 18.22
C PHE A 22 -13.50 22.09 19.00
N ARG A 23 -13.92 22.02 20.27
CA ARG A 23 -13.52 20.95 21.18
C ARG A 23 -14.06 19.56 20.75
N PHE A 24 -15.27 19.53 20.19
CA PHE A 24 -15.99 18.28 19.91
C PHE A 24 -16.06 17.94 18.42
N ILE A 25 -15.47 18.75 17.55
CA ILE A 25 -15.47 18.53 16.11
C ILE A 25 -14.03 18.30 15.65
N ARG A 26 -13.81 17.25 14.87
CA ARG A 26 -12.53 16.94 14.23
C ARG A 26 -12.76 16.73 12.75
N LEU A 27 -12.34 17.68 11.93
CA LEU A 27 -12.35 17.52 10.48
C LEU A 27 -11.10 16.73 10.03
N LYS A 28 -11.29 15.82 9.10
CA LYS A 28 -10.23 15.11 8.39
C LYS A 28 -10.48 15.28 6.90
N ALA A 29 -9.49 15.76 6.16
CA ALA A 29 -9.54 15.82 4.71
C ALA A 29 -8.50 14.87 4.13
N PHE A 30 -8.90 14.14 3.09
CA PHE A 30 -8.02 13.30 2.31
C PHE A 30 -7.70 14.03 1.01
N VAL A 31 -6.46 14.42 0.84
CA VAL A 31 -5.99 15.20 -0.31
C VAL A 31 -4.88 14.43 -1.00
N ARG A 32 -4.91 14.38 -2.32
CA ARG A 32 -3.84 13.75 -3.08
C ARG A 32 -2.57 14.60 -2.98
N PRO A 33 -1.38 13.99 -2.82
CA PRO A 33 -0.12 14.73 -2.69
C PRO A 33 0.17 15.68 -3.86
N ASP A 34 -0.17 15.28 -5.10
CA ASP A 34 0.00 16.12 -6.28
C ASP A 34 -0.85 17.41 -6.27
N MET A 35 -1.92 17.43 -5.49
CA MET A 35 -2.73 18.63 -5.30
C MET A 35 -2.13 19.61 -4.31
N LEU A 36 -1.21 19.16 -3.46
CA LEU A 36 -0.50 19.99 -2.48
C LEU A 36 0.80 20.60 -3.04
N VAL A 37 1.16 20.24 -4.26
CA VAL A 37 2.37 20.75 -4.93
C VAL A 37 2.01 21.99 -5.77
N GLY A 38 2.58 23.12 -5.40
CA GLY A 38 2.44 24.35 -6.15
C GLY A 38 2.66 25.59 -5.26
N PRO A 39 3.22 26.68 -5.85
CA PRO A 39 3.50 27.88 -5.10
C PRO A 39 2.22 28.64 -4.68
N GLU A 40 1.07 28.24 -5.19
CA GLU A 40 -0.23 28.87 -4.91
C GLU A 40 -0.88 28.33 -3.62
N ILE A 41 -0.44 27.16 -3.14
CA ILE A 41 -1.09 26.44 -2.04
C ILE A 41 -0.48 26.83 -0.69
N GLY A 42 -1.34 27.02 0.30
CA GLY A 42 -0.90 27.36 1.66
C GLY A 42 -0.42 28.80 1.81
N ARG A 43 -0.92 29.73 0.99
CA ARG A 43 -0.60 31.17 1.09
C ARG A 43 -1.42 31.90 2.17
N PHE A 44 -2.39 31.25 2.75
CA PHE A 44 -3.17 31.86 3.83
C PHE A 44 -2.42 31.86 5.17
N PRO A 45 -2.73 32.78 6.09
CA PRO A 45 -2.10 32.80 7.41
C PRO A 45 -2.27 31.47 8.14
N ASP A 46 -1.19 31.03 8.82
CA ASP A 46 -1.19 29.79 9.60
C ASP A 46 -1.35 28.45 8.81
N ALA A 47 -1.24 28.47 7.48
CA ALA A 47 -1.29 27.27 6.64
C ALA A 47 -0.32 26.17 7.11
N SER A 48 0.85 26.57 7.61
CA SER A 48 1.84 25.64 8.17
C SER A 48 1.30 24.80 9.33
N LYS A 49 0.38 25.32 10.13
CA LYS A 49 -0.24 24.59 11.25
C LYS A 49 -1.10 23.40 10.78
N VAL A 50 -1.69 23.51 9.60
CA VAL A 50 -2.47 22.42 8.99
C VAL A 50 -1.54 21.45 8.28
N LEU A 51 -0.60 21.96 7.48
CA LEU A 51 0.29 21.16 6.66
C LEU A 51 1.29 20.33 7.48
N THR A 52 1.83 20.87 8.58
CA THR A 52 2.68 20.09 9.51
C THR A 52 1.93 18.97 10.24
N GLY A 53 0.61 19.05 10.34
CA GLY A 53 -0.22 17.97 10.89
C GLY A 53 -0.67 16.93 9.86
N ALA A 54 -0.24 17.06 8.61
CA ALA A 54 -0.58 16.11 7.57
C ALA A 54 0.11 14.76 7.80
N ILE A 55 -0.63 13.69 7.56
CA ILE A 55 -0.11 12.31 7.59
C ILE A 55 -0.05 11.83 6.15
N ASP A 56 1.14 11.47 5.69
CA ASP A 56 1.30 10.84 4.39
C ASP A 56 0.81 9.39 4.46
N LEU A 57 -0.15 9.06 3.59
CA LEU A 57 -0.69 7.72 3.43
C LEU A 57 -0.05 7.01 2.23
N SER A 58 1.25 7.17 2.05
CA SER A 58 2.03 6.42 1.07
C SER A 58 2.10 4.93 1.43
N TRP A 59 2.38 4.11 0.43
CA TRP A 59 2.51 2.67 0.57
C TRP A 59 3.95 2.22 0.28
N PRO A 60 4.82 2.15 1.30
CA PRO A 60 6.12 1.52 1.16
C PRO A 60 6.00 0.07 0.66
N ARG A 61 7.04 -0.43 0.00
CA ARG A 61 7.07 -1.80 -0.55
C ARG A 61 6.63 -2.86 0.48
N ALA A 62 7.19 -2.81 1.68
CA ALA A 62 6.83 -3.77 2.73
C ALA A 62 5.33 -3.75 3.05
N GLN A 63 4.68 -2.59 3.03
CA GLN A 63 3.24 -2.50 3.28
C GLN A 63 2.39 -3.03 2.11
N LEU A 64 2.88 -2.89 0.86
CA LEU A 64 2.21 -3.49 -0.31
C LEU A 64 2.21 -5.02 -0.21
N PHE A 65 3.34 -5.61 0.15
CA PHE A 65 3.41 -7.06 0.36
C PHE A 65 2.67 -7.50 1.62
N GLY A 66 2.72 -6.73 2.71
CA GLY A 66 1.88 -6.97 3.89
C GLY A 66 0.38 -6.99 3.56
N LEU A 67 -0.08 -6.08 2.68
CA LEU A 67 -1.46 -6.10 2.16
C LEU A 67 -1.74 -7.35 1.33
N LEU A 68 -0.81 -7.80 0.48
CA LEU A 68 -0.94 -9.04 -0.28
C LEU A 68 -1.07 -10.25 0.66
N TRP A 69 -0.23 -10.34 1.68
CA TRP A 69 -0.32 -11.42 2.67
C TRP A 69 -1.64 -11.41 3.41
N GLN A 70 -2.11 -10.25 3.83
CA GLN A 70 -3.40 -10.10 4.48
C GLN A 70 -4.55 -10.57 3.58
N TYR A 71 -4.48 -10.25 2.27
CA TYR A 71 -5.45 -10.74 1.30
C TYR A 71 -5.41 -12.27 1.14
N LEU A 72 -4.22 -12.85 0.93
CA LEU A 72 -4.06 -14.29 0.71
C LEU A 72 -4.38 -15.12 1.96
N LEU A 73 -4.06 -14.64 3.16
CA LEU A 73 -4.40 -15.31 4.42
C LEU A 73 -5.90 -15.44 4.64
N ASN A 74 -6.69 -14.50 4.09
CA ASN A 74 -8.13 -14.47 4.24
C ASN A 74 -8.89 -14.88 2.98
N ALA A 75 -8.19 -15.22 1.91
CA ALA A 75 -8.80 -15.77 0.70
C ALA A 75 -9.44 -17.15 0.98
N PRO A 76 -10.56 -17.47 0.33
CA PRO A 76 -11.11 -18.82 0.36
C PRO A 76 -10.11 -19.80 -0.24
N THR A 77 -9.99 -20.96 0.37
CA THR A 77 -9.11 -22.04 -0.12
C THR A 77 -9.93 -22.98 -1.00
N ALA A 78 -9.43 -23.31 -2.17
CA ALA A 78 -10.05 -24.31 -3.02
C ALA A 78 -10.02 -25.69 -2.33
N GLU A 79 -11.05 -26.49 -2.54
CA GLU A 79 -11.18 -27.82 -1.93
C GLU A 79 -10.03 -28.73 -2.39
N GLY A 80 -9.32 -29.33 -1.45
CA GLY A 80 -8.22 -30.26 -1.73
C GLY A 80 -6.86 -29.61 -2.04
N GLN A 81 -6.74 -28.29 -2.01
CA GLN A 81 -5.45 -27.62 -2.17
C GLN A 81 -4.96 -26.97 -0.85
N PRO A 82 -3.64 -26.98 -0.58
CA PRO A 82 -3.09 -26.26 0.54
C PRO A 82 -3.29 -24.74 0.32
N GLY A 83 -4.01 -24.11 1.22
CA GLY A 83 -4.16 -22.65 1.18
C GLY A 83 -2.89 -21.93 1.61
N PHE A 84 -2.83 -20.63 1.35
CA PHE A 84 -1.68 -19.81 1.71
C PHE A 84 -1.34 -19.89 3.22
N ARG A 85 -2.34 -20.04 4.09
CA ARG A 85 -2.14 -20.26 5.53
C ARG A 85 -1.34 -21.52 5.85
N GLU A 86 -1.58 -22.60 5.10
CA GLU A 86 -0.87 -23.85 5.25
C GLU A 86 0.60 -23.70 4.82
N LEU A 87 0.83 -23.06 3.67
CA LEU A 87 2.17 -22.73 3.19
C LEU A 87 2.94 -21.87 4.21
N CYS A 88 2.30 -20.86 4.77
CA CYS A 88 2.92 -20.02 5.80
C CYS A 88 3.39 -20.84 7.01
N LYS A 89 2.62 -21.81 7.48
CA LYS A 89 2.96 -22.64 8.63
C LYS A 89 4.01 -23.69 8.29
N GLN A 90 3.83 -24.42 7.21
CA GLN A 90 4.63 -25.61 6.90
C GLN A 90 5.94 -25.27 6.20
N VAL A 91 5.94 -24.30 5.28
CA VAL A 91 7.10 -23.96 4.44
C VAL A 91 7.87 -22.80 5.04
N PHE A 92 7.16 -21.74 5.45
CA PHE A 92 7.81 -20.51 5.94
C PHE A 92 7.92 -20.46 7.47
N HIS A 93 7.37 -21.44 8.18
CA HIS A 93 7.36 -21.52 9.65
C HIS A 93 6.84 -20.26 10.34
N GLN A 94 5.91 -19.54 9.68
CA GLN A 94 5.38 -18.30 10.17
C GLN A 94 4.26 -18.52 11.20
N ARG A 95 4.25 -17.69 12.23
CA ARG A 95 3.19 -17.67 13.22
C ARG A 95 2.04 -16.81 12.70
N LEU A 96 0.85 -17.40 12.61
CA LEU A 96 -0.36 -16.70 12.21
C LEU A 96 -1.25 -16.46 13.44
N GLY A 97 -1.80 -15.26 13.53
CA GLY A 97 -2.81 -14.89 14.51
C GLY A 97 -4.22 -14.96 13.93
N LEU A 98 -5.20 -15.25 14.75
CA LEU A 98 -6.63 -15.13 14.43
C LEU A 98 -7.27 -14.16 15.40
N HIS A 99 -7.78 -13.04 14.90
CA HIS A 99 -8.47 -12.04 15.72
C HIS A 99 -9.79 -11.66 15.05
N GLU A 100 -10.88 -11.77 15.78
CA GLU A 100 -12.25 -11.47 15.29
C GLU A 100 -12.61 -12.15 13.95
N GLY A 101 -12.12 -13.37 13.72
CA GLY A 101 -12.38 -14.13 12.50
C GLY A 101 -11.47 -13.74 11.32
N VAL A 102 -10.53 -12.82 11.49
CA VAL A 102 -9.56 -12.40 10.49
C VAL A 102 -8.17 -12.96 10.81
N TRP A 103 -7.55 -13.58 9.83
CA TRP A 103 -6.17 -14.08 9.94
C TRP A 103 -5.16 -12.95 9.72
N HIS A 104 -4.13 -12.93 10.55
CA HIS A 104 -3.03 -11.98 10.47
C HIS A 104 -1.69 -12.71 10.38
N GLY A 105 -0.80 -12.22 9.55
CA GLY A 105 0.59 -12.65 9.48
C GLY A 105 1.40 -12.14 10.67
N SER A 106 2.58 -12.70 10.86
CA SER A 106 3.56 -12.21 11.83
C SER A 106 4.05 -10.80 11.50
N ASP A 107 4.68 -10.12 12.46
CA ASP A 107 5.27 -8.81 12.23
C ASP A 107 6.36 -8.88 11.15
N GLU A 108 7.15 -9.97 11.13
CA GLU A 108 8.18 -10.19 10.11
C GLU A 108 7.57 -10.26 8.70
N MET A 109 6.45 -10.97 8.53
CA MET A 109 5.74 -11.02 7.24
C MET A 109 5.29 -9.63 6.78
N ASN A 110 4.98 -8.74 7.72
CA ASN A 110 4.41 -7.43 7.39
C ASN A 110 5.47 -6.33 7.22
N THR A 111 6.67 -6.49 7.80
CA THR A 111 7.66 -5.40 7.88
C THR A 111 9.05 -5.79 7.38
N ASP A 112 9.42 -7.07 7.40
CA ASP A 112 10.76 -7.52 7.01
C ASP A 112 10.81 -7.88 5.53
N GLU A 113 11.57 -7.11 4.76
CA GLU A 113 11.68 -7.27 3.30
C GLU A 113 12.35 -8.60 2.90
N GLU A 114 13.26 -9.15 3.71
CA GLU A 114 13.92 -10.41 3.42
C GLU A 114 12.94 -11.59 3.56
N THR A 115 12.18 -11.62 4.62
CA THR A 115 11.09 -12.58 4.84
C THR A 115 10.05 -12.51 3.72
N GLN A 116 9.62 -11.29 3.38
CA GLN A 116 8.64 -11.07 2.31
C GLN A 116 9.16 -11.53 0.95
N ARG A 117 10.41 -11.25 0.65
CA ARG A 117 11.06 -11.71 -0.58
C ARG A 117 11.09 -13.23 -0.65
N SER A 118 11.52 -13.90 0.43
CA SER A 118 11.59 -15.36 0.49
C SER A 118 10.21 -16.00 0.27
N ILE A 119 9.15 -15.46 0.88
CA ILE A 119 7.78 -15.93 0.67
C ILE A 119 7.36 -15.70 -0.79
N PHE A 120 7.65 -14.52 -1.35
CA PHE A 120 7.21 -14.18 -2.69
C PHE A 120 7.97 -14.96 -3.78
N GLU A 121 9.23 -15.29 -3.56
CA GLU A 121 10.02 -16.15 -4.47
C GLU A 121 9.43 -17.56 -4.60
N VAL A 122 8.84 -18.12 -3.54
CA VAL A 122 8.16 -19.40 -3.62
C VAL A 122 6.86 -19.31 -4.43
N LEU A 123 6.16 -18.19 -4.38
CA LEU A 123 4.89 -17.98 -5.09
C LEU A 123 5.09 -17.60 -6.56
N ALA A 124 6.08 -16.75 -6.85
CA ALA A 124 6.26 -16.11 -8.15
C ALA A 124 7.54 -16.50 -8.88
N GLY A 125 8.35 -17.38 -8.27
CA GLY A 125 9.67 -17.74 -8.78
C GLY A 125 10.76 -16.73 -8.36
N GLU A 126 12.01 -17.17 -8.44
CA GLU A 126 13.17 -16.36 -8.05
C GLU A 126 13.42 -15.18 -9.02
N PHE A 127 13.18 -15.39 -10.32
CA PHE A 127 13.45 -14.40 -11.37
C PHE A 127 12.23 -14.14 -12.25
N MET A 128 12.17 -12.94 -12.85
CA MET A 128 11.13 -12.57 -13.84
C MET A 128 11.21 -13.34 -15.16
N GLY A 129 12.03 -14.36 -15.22
CA GLY A 129 12.23 -15.21 -16.39
C GLY A 129 13.28 -16.26 -16.09
N SER A 130 14.00 -16.72 -17.12
CA SER A 130 14.90 -17.86 -17.01
C SER A 130 16.20 -17.62 -16.22
N ASN A 131 16.51 -16.37 -15.85
CA ASN A 131 17.75 -16.04 -15.16
C ASN A 131 17.73 -14.69 -14.44
N ARG A 132 18.75 -14.46 -13.60
CA ARG A 132 18.92 -13.25 -12.77
C ARG A 132 18.92 -11.92 -13.54
N LEU A 133 19.30 -11.91 -14.81
CA LEU A 133 19.37 -10.67 -15.61
C LEU A 133 17.98 -10.07 -15.89
N ARG A 134 16.93 -10.87 -15.75
CA ARG A 134 15.55 -10.40 -15.90
C ARG A 134 14.98 -9.69 -14.66
N GLY A 135 15.71 -9.73 -13.55
CA GLY A 135 15.30 -9.14 -12.28
C GLY A 135 14.50 -10.08 -11.38
N TYR A 136 14.29 -9.62 -10.16
CA TYR A 136 13.57 -10.36 -9.12
C TYR A 136 12.12 -9.88 -9.05
N PRO A 137 11.10 -10.75 -9.06
CA PRO A 137 9.69 -10.37 -9.03
C PRO A 137 9.34 -9.42 -7.88
N TYR A 138 9.89 -9.66 -6.69
CA TYR A 138 9.67 -8.86 -5.50
C TYR A 138 10.04 -7.38 -5.67
N THR A 139 11.11 -7.07 -6.39
CA THR A 139 11.54 -5.68 -6.64
C THR A 139 11.02 -5.15 -7.98
N TRP A 140 10.93 -6.02 -8.98
CA TRP A 140 10.53 -5.65 -10.33
C TRP A 140 9.12 -5.07 -10.38
N LEU A 141 8.17 -5.79 -9.76
CA LEU A 141 6.76 -5.42 -9.83
C LEU A 141 6.47 -4.02 -9.24
N PRO A 142 6.85 -3.70 -7.98
CA PRO A 142 6.64 -2.35 -7.47
C PRO A 142 7.36 -1.26 -8.27
N ASN A 143 8.58 -1.53 -8.73
CA ASN A 143 9.35 -0.54 -9.48
C ASN A 143 8.71 -0.19 -10.84
N HIS A 144 8.03 -1.15 -11.49
CA HIS A 144 7.36 -0.91 -12.78
C HIS A 144 5.94 -0.35 -12.63
N LEU A 145 5.35 -0.44 -11.45
CA LEU A 145 4.06 0.16 -11.13
C LEU A 145 4.17 1.54 -10.51
N ALA A 146 5.38 1.96 -10.16
CA ALA A 146 5.63 3.26 -9.55
C ALA A 146 5.29 4.41 -10.52
N ASP A 147 4.64 5.42 -10.01
CA ASP A 147 4.40 6.67 -10.72
C ASP A 147 5.66 7.55 -10.76
N ALA A 148 5.55 8.77 -11.32
CA ALA A 148 6.65 9.73 -11.43
C ALA A 148 7.22 10.18 -10.06
N TYR A 149 6.51 9.94 -8.97
CA TYR A 149 6.92 10.24 -7.59
C TYR A 149 7.41 9.01 -6.84
N GLY A 150 7.54 7.87 -7.52
CA GLY A 150 7.94 6.60 -6.90
C GLY A 150 6.85 5.94 -6.05
N GLN A 151 5.59 6.39 -6.17
CA GLN A 151 4.48 5.86 -5.39
C GLN A 151 3.75 4.75 -6.15
N VAL A 152 3.41 3.69 -5.45
CA VAL A 152 2.67 2.55 -6.00
C VAL A 152 1.26 2.51 -5.41
N SER A 153 0.26 2.48 -6.28
CA SER A 153 -1.12 2.29 -5.83
C SER A 153 -1.34 0.84 -5.39
N PRO A 154 -1.87 0.59 -4.18
CA PRO A 154 -2.24 -0.76 -3.73
C PRO A 154 -3.19 -1.47 -4.70
N ARG A 155 -4.12 -0.74 -5.30
CA ARG A 155 -5.04 -1.29 -6.30
C ARG A 155 -4.30 -1.79 -7.54
N SER A 156 -3.38 -1.00 -8.08
CA SER A 156 -2.59 -1.39 -9.26
C SER A 156 -1.70 -2.59 -8.95
N PHE A 157 -1.10 -2.62 -7.75
CA PHE A 157 -0.28 -3.72 -7.28
C PHE A 157 -1.06 -5.04 -7.21
N LEU A 158 -2.21 -5.05 -6.52
CA LEU A 158 -3.05 -6.25 -6.41
C LEU A 158 -3.66 -6.66 -7.75
N ALA A 159 -4.06 -5.70 -8.60
CA ALA A 159 -4.58 -6.00 -9.92
C ALA A 159 -3.55 -6.67 -10.83
N ALA A 160 -2.31 -6.16 -10.85
CA ALA A 160 -1.24 -6.75 -11.64
C ALA A 160 -0.91 -8.19 -11.19
N LEU A 161 -0.90 -8.44 -9.88
CA LEU A 161 -0.69 -9.79 -9.35
C LEU A 161 -1.83 -10.75 -9.71
N ARG A 162 -3.08 -10.27 -9.64
CA ARG A 162 -4.23 -11.07 -10.04
C ARG A 162 -4.17 -11.45 -11.51
N GLU A 163 -3.92 -10.49 -12.40
CA GLU A 163 -3.80 -10.75 -13.84
C GLU A 163 -2.66 -11.73 -14.15
N ALA A 164 -1.52 -11.60 -13.45
CA ALA A 164 -0.40 -12.53 -13.62
C ALA A 164 -0.76 -13.94 -13.16
N ALA A 165 -1.48 -14.10 -12.05
CA ALA A 165 -1.94 -15.41 -11.58
C ALA A 165 -2.95 -16.04 -12.56
N GLU A 166 -3.93 -15.27 -13.04
CA GLU A 166 -4.93 -15.74 -14.01
C GLU A 166 -4.31 -16.15 -15.37
N ASP A 167 -3.21 -15.49 -15.79
CA ASP A 167 -2.50 -15.85 -17.02
C ASP A 167 -1.68 -17.14 -16.87
N THR A 168 -1.20 -17.43 -15.67
CA THR A 168 -0.46 -18.66 -15.37
C THR A 168 -1.36 -19.91 -15.39
N ASP A 169 -2.64 -19.76 -15.10
CA ASP A 169 -3.63 -20.85 -15.09
C ASP A 169 -4.15 -21.23 -16.52
N ARG A 170 -3.75 -20.48 -17.55
CA ARG A 170 -4.14 -20.72 -18.96
C ARG A 170 -3.09 -21.52 -19.71
#